data_1efea74fa7ac3dc5c50d2a8ee972aa5d
#
_entry.id   1efea74fa7ac3dc5c50d2a8ee972aa5d
#
_cell.length_a   1.000
_cell.length_b   1.000
_cell.length_c   1.000
_cell.angle_alpha   90.00
_cell.angle_beta   90.00
_cell.angle_gamma   90.00
#
_symmetry.space_group_name_H-M   'P 1'
#
loop_
_entity.id
_entity.type
_entity.pdbx_description
1 polymer ?
#
loop_
_entity_poly.entity_id
_entity_poly.type
_entity_poly.pdbx_seq_one_letter_code
_entity_poly.pdbx_strand_id
1 'polypeptide(L)'
;LLLLTLTGLPLLFRGEINAWNTVNLPPRGEPMALSEIWAGLPQGTAAVAQAFPTKEILAVTPDGEDGTLYFRVKDRGGKAGRSHMRMGGEQIMYEVRTGTLFNRQERVYRSEAVQEFMHTMHILHVRLGLEEGGRDFLAAMCVLSVISIVSGVYLYLPMMKTLAFGTRRRRSSRLFWSDWHKLTSAFAGTWAALMCVSGVFIVLYSVGMRDYQRTAQTMAAEHFSAQEQSASLLLPEEALAQMQEAFPAKDIISMRLPTADSALYVFQIAEPTVRATDFALGTQVYLAAGGGEPFLVPVPAWLTMAPFFLNLHIPNHELT
;
A
#
# COMPACT_ATOMS: atom_id res chain seq x y z
N LEU A 1 0.88 -17.28 15.99
CA LEU A 1 0.18 -17.74 14.78
C LEU A 1 -1.33 -17.74 14.95
N LEU A 2 -1.89 -18.39 15.99
CA LEU A 2 -3.35 -18.44 16.20
C LEU A 2 -3.99 -17.04 16.23
N LEU A 3 -3.41 -16.09 16.97
CA LEU A 3 -3.89 -14.71 17.02
C LEU A 3 -3.90 -14.07 15.64
N LEU A 4 -2.83 -14.24 14.85
CA LEU A 4 -2.74 -13.70 13.50
C LEU A 4 -3.77 -14.33 12.56
N THR A 5 -4.02 -15.63 12.67
CA THR A 5 -5.07 -16.30 11.89
C THR A 5 -6.45 -15.76 12.24
N LEU A 6 -6.75 -15.61 13.54
CA LEU A 6 -8.05 -15.09 14.00
C LEU A 6 -8.26 -13.63 13.61
N THR A 7 -7.23 -12.80 13.71
CA THR A 7 -7.33 -11.38 13.34
C THR A 7 -7.29 -11.16 11.83
N GLY A 8 -6.60 -12.04 11.09
CA GLY A 8 -6.53 -11.98 9.63
C GLY A 8 -7.82 -12.39 8.94
N LEU A 9 -8.58 -13.33 9.52
CA LEU A 9 -9.81 -13.83 8.90
C LEU A 9 -10.84 -12.73 8.60
N PRO A 10 -11.21 -11.84 9.54
CA PRO A 10 -12.10 -10.72 9.21
C PRO A 10 -11.50 -9.75 8.19
N LEU A 11 -10.17 -9.60 8.16
CA LEU A 11 -9.49 -8.68 7.25
C LEU A 11 -9.51 -9.16 5.80
N LEU A 12 -9.72 -10.45 5.54
CA LEU A 12 -9.93 -10.99 4.18
C LEU A 12 -11.22 -10.42 3.55
N PHE A 13 -12.22 -10.10 4.37
CA PHE A 13 -13.52 -9.56 3.93
C PHE A 13 -13.63 -8.07 4.24
N ARG A 14 -12.50 -7.38 4.38
CA ARG A 14 -12.49 -5.97 4.78
C ARG A 14 -13.22 -5.08 3.77
N GLY A 15 -13.05 -5.35 2.49
CA GLY A 15 -13.69 -4.59 1.41
C GLY A 15 -15.21 -4.69 1.51
N GLU A 16 -15.72 -5.92 1.56
CA GLU A 16 -17.16 -6.19 1.63
C GLU A 16 -17.79 -5.67 2.92
N ILE A 17 -17.08 -5.85 4.06
CA ILE A 17 -17.55 -5.34 5.35
C ILE A 17 -17.60 -3.81 5.34
N ASN A 18 -16.58 -3.14 4.82
CA ASN A 18 -16.55 -1.69 4.72
C ASN A 18 -17.62 -1.17 3.76
N ALA A 19 -17.79 -1.79 2.59
CA ALA A 19 -18.83 -1.44 1.63
C ALA A 19 -20.23 -1.60 2.22
N TRP A 20 -20.48 -2.71 2.92
CA TRP A 20 -21.74 -2.93 3.62
C TRP A 20 -21.94 -1.94 4.76
N ASN A 21 -20.91 -1.63 5.54
CA ASN A 21 -21.01 -0.79 6.73
C ASN A 21 -21.08 0.71 6.43
N THR A 22 -20.66 1.16 5.24
CA THR A 22 -20.68 2.57 4.85
C THR A 22 -22.00 2.89 4.11
N VAL A 23 -22.75 3.88 4.61
CA VAL A 23 -24.08 4.22 4.06
C VAL A 23 -23.98 5.17 2.88
N ASN A 24 -23.02 6.10 2.92
CA ASN A 24 -22.89 7.22 2.00
C ASN A 24 -21.70 7.08 1.03
N LEU A 25 -21.27 5.84 0.73
CA LEU A 25 -20.30 5.65 -0.33
C LEU A 25 -20.91 6.12 -1.66
N PRO A 26 -20.17 6.91 -2.44
CA PRO A 26 -20.58 7.20 -3.80
C PRO A 26 -20.66 5.88 -4.59
N PRO A 27 -21.57 5.79 -5.58
CA PRO A 27 -21.57 4.63 -6.48
C PRO A 27 -20.18 4.51 -7.12
N ARG A 28 -19.74 3.28 -7.36
CA ARG A 28 -18.48 3.07 -8.10
C ARG A 28 -18.64 3.68 -9.50
N GLY A 29 -17.65 4.46 -9.91
CA GLY A 29 -17.57 4.96 -11.27
C GLY A 29 -17.35 3.82 -12.26
N GLU A 30 -17.44 4.12 -13.54
CA GLU A 30 -17.08 3.16 -14.59
C GLU A 30 -15.56 3.19 -14.84
N PRO A 31 -14.95 2.04 -15.16
CA PRO A 31 -13.54 2.00 -15.52
C PRO A 31 -13.19 3.00 -16.62
N MET A 32 -12.05 3.67 -16.45
CA MET A 32 -11.58 4.73 -17.33
C MET A 32 -10.06 4.62 -17.54
N ALA A 33 -9.57 4.99 -18.72
CA ALA A 33 -8.13 5.01 -18.97
C ALA A 33 -7.44 6.09 -18.11
N LEU A 34 -6.25 5.79 -17.61
CA LEU A 34 -5.50 6.74 -16.76
C LEU A 34 -5.27 8.09 -17.45
N SER A 35 -5.04 8.10 -18.76
CA SER A 35 -4.91 9.33 -19.54
C SER A 35 -6.18 10.21 -19.50
N GLU A 36 -7.34 9.59 -19.56
CA GLU A 36 -8.63 10.30 -19.48
C GLU A 36 -8.88 10.84 -18.06
N ILE A 37 -8.51 10.04 -17.05
CA ILE A 37 -8.63 10.47 -15.64
C ILE A 37 -7.71 11.66 -15.38
N TRP A 38 -6.47 11.61 -15.87
CA TRP A 38 -5.53 12.71 -15.73
C TRP A 38 -5.97 13.98 -16.48
N ALA A 39 -6.73 13.86 -17.57
CA ALA A 39 -7.32 15.01 -18.24
C ALA A 39 -8.33 15.75 -17.35
N GLY A 40 -8.90 15.09 -16.34
CA GLY A 40 -9.76 15.70 -15.32
C GLY A 40 -9.01 16.45 -14.20
N LEU A 41 -7.68 16.43 -14.18
CA LEU A 41 -6.89 17.05 -13.12
C LEU A 41 -7.17 18.52 -12.90
N PRO A 42 -7.24 19.40 -13.96
CA PRO A 42 -7.52 20.82 -13.76
C PRO A 42 -8.88 21.08 -13.11
N GLN A 43 -9.91 20.34 -13.53
CA GLN A 43 -11.26 20.45 -12.98
C GLN A 43 -11.30 19.95 -11.52
N GLY A 44 -10.64 18.82 -11.25
CA GLY A 44 -10.56 18.25 -9.90
C GLY A 44 -9.81 19.15 -8.93
N THR A 45 -8.67 19.72 -9.32
CA THR A 45 -7.92 20.66 -8.50
C THR A 45 -8.72 21.93 -8.20
N ALA A 46 -9.42 22.48 -9.20
CA ALA A 46 -10.30 23.64 -9.02
C ALA A 46 -11.47 23.33 -8.07
N ALA A 47 -12.13 22.18 -8.25
CA ALA A 47 -13.24 21.74 -7.40
C ALA A 47 -12.82 21.54 -5.95
N VAL A 48 -11.66 20.89 -5.71
CA VAL A 48 -11.11 20.69 -4.36
C VAL A 48 -10.74 22.04 -3.73
N ALA A 49 -10.09 22.94 -4.48
CA ALA A 49 -9.72 24.26 -3.97
C ALA A 49 -10.94 25.13 -3.61
N GLN A 50 -12.02 25.01 -4.39
CA GLN A 50 -13.28 25.71 -4.12
C GLN A 50 -14.02 25.14 -2.90
N ALA A 51 -14.11 23.81 -2.79
CA ALA A 51 -14.82 23.15 -1.69
C ALA A 51 -14.04 23.23 -0.36
N PHE A 52 -12.71 23.22 -0.43
CA PHE A 52 -11.82 23.19 0.73
C PHE A 52 -10.73 24.27 0.68
N PRO A 53 -11.07 25.55 0.73
CA PRO A 53 -10.12 26.66 0.52
C PRO A 53 -9.01 26.76 1.58
N THR A 54 -9.21 26.15 2.75
CA THR A 54 -8.22 26.13 3.84
C THR A 54 -7.23 24.98 3.69
N LYS A 55 -7.44 24.06 2.75
CA LYS A 55 -6.60 22.88 2.55
C LYS A 55 -5.60 23.07 1.41
N GLU A 56 -4.50 22.37 1.52
CA GLU A 56 -3.42 22.27 0.54
C GLU A 56 -3.40 20.87 -0.03
N ILE A 57 -3.33 20.75 -1.34
CA ILE A 57 -3.21 19.44 -2.02
C ILE A 57 -1.77 18.96 -1.92
N LEU A 58 -1.57 17.76 -1.38
CA LEU A 58 -0.25 17.14 -1.22
C LEU A 58 0.07 16.15 -2.34
N ALA A 59 -0.94 15.42 -2.78
CA ALA A 59 -0.76 14.39 -3.81
C ALA A 59 -2.07 14.11 -4.54
N VAL A 60 -1.94 13.62 -5.76
CA VAL A 60 -3.04 13.15 -6.58
C VAL A 60 -2.70 11.75 -7.09
N THR A 61 -3.67 10.84 -7.00
CA THR A 61 -3.55 9.46 -7.45
C THR A 61 -4.79 9.11 -8.28
N PRO A 62 -4.63 8.70 -9.54
CA PRO A 62 -5.76 8.26 -10.37
C PRO A 62 -6.15 6.82 -9.99
N ASP A 63 -7.43 6.51 -10.12
CA ASP A 63 -7.96 5.17 -10.02
C ASP A 63 -8.72 4.81 -11.29
N GLY A 64 -8.13 3.89 -12.07
CA GLY A 64 -8.69 3.45 -13.35
C GLY A 64 -9.92 2.57 -13.22
N GLU A 65 -10.13 1.90 -12.09
CA GLU A 65 -11.28 1.03 -11.88
C GLU A 65 -12.55 1.82 -11.57
N ASP A 66 -12.41 2.94 -10.86
CA ASP A 66 -13.53 3.78 -10.46
C ASP A 66 -13.61 5.11 -11.22
N GLY A 67 -12.71 5.39 -12.18
CA GLY A 67 -12.68 6.65 -12.95
C GLY A 67 -12.51 7.90 -12.07
N THR A 68 -11.74 7.78 -10.99
CA THR A 68 -11.63 8.81 -9.95
C THR A 68 -10.21 9.34 -9.78
N LEU A 69 -10.09 10.59 -9.32
CA LEU A 69 -8.87 11.18 -8.80
C LEU A 69 -8.97 11.24 -7.27
N TYR A 70 -8.01 10.66 -6.59
CA TYR A 70 -7.85 10.77 -5.15
C TYR A 70 -6.91 11.92 -4.81
N PHE A 71 -7.44 12.97 -4.23
CA PHE A 71 -6.68 14.11 -3.72
C PHE A 71 -6.36 13.89 -2.26
N ARG A 72 -5.08 13.91 -1.91
CA ARG A 72 -4.65 13.96 -0.53
C ARG A 72 -4.43 15.41 -0.15
N VAL A 73 -5.13 15.86 0.89
CA VAL A 73 -5.10 17.26 1.34
C VAL A 73 -4.76 17.35 2.82
N LYS A 74 -4.16 18.47 3.21
CA LYS A 74 -3.93 18.82 4.63
C LYS A 74 -4.35 20.28 4.88
N ASP A 75 -4.59 20.63 6.14
CA ASP A 75 -4.83 22.03 6.51
C ASP A 75 -3.57 22.87 6.28
N ARG A 76 -3.72 24.06 5.69
CA ARG A 76 -2.63 25.01 5.49
C ARG A 76 -2.06 25.43 6.85
N GLY A 77 -0.75 25.26 7.06
CA GLY A 77 -0.08 25.55 8.34
C GLY A 77 -0.26 24.50 9.42
N GLY A 78 -1.00 23.42 9.17
CA GLY A 78 -1.07 22.27 10.06
C GLY A 78 0.26 21.55 10.13
N LYS A 79 0.76 21.29 11.37
CA LYS A 79 1.93 20.42 11.54
C LYS A 79 1.59 19.04 10.95
N ALA A 80 2.45 18.53 10.09
CA ALA A 80 2.35 17.16 9.64
C ALA A 80 2.24 16.24 10.85
N GLY A 81 1.08 15.60 11.02
CA GLY A 81 0.87 14.69 12.15
C GLY A 81 1.97 13.64 12.16
N ARG A 82 2.50 13.29 13.34
CA ARG A 82 3.57 12.29 13.56
C ARG A 82 3.21 10.86 13.11
N SER A 83 2.31 10.70 12.17
CA SER A 83 2.03 9.38 11.58
C SER A 83 3.12 9.05 10.57
N HIS A 84 4.19 8.43 11.04
CA HIS A 84 5.35 8.01 10.27
C HIS A 84 5.06 7.01 9.13
N MET A 85 3.80 6.64 8.87
CA MET A 85 3.43 5.66 7.86
C MET A 85 2.36 6.08 6.86
N ARG A 86 1.67 7.17 7.14
CA ARG A 86 0.79 7.83 6.16
C ARG A 86 1.24 9.27 6.10
N MET A 87 1.50 9.79 4.90
CA MET A 87 1.52 11.23 4.73
C MET A 87 0.20 11.73 5.35
N GLY A 88 0.28 12.43 6.50
CA GLY A 88 -0.90 12.93 7.19
C GLY A 88 -1.72 13.77 6.23
N GLY A 89 -3.02 13.55 6.19
CA GLY A 89 -3.92 14.28 5.32
C GLY A 89 -5.24 13.53 5.15
N GLU A 90 -6.25 14.28 4.79
CA GLU A 90 -7.55 13.73 4.40
C GLU A 90 -7.51 13.30 2.94
N GLN A 91 -8.37 12.37 2.58
CA GLN A 91 -8.50 11.90 1.22
C GLN A 91 -9.85 12.32 0.65
N ILE A 92 -9.82 13.09 -0.42
CA ILE A 92 -11.00 13.54 -1.17
C ILE A 92 -11.00 12.81 -2.50
N MET A 93 -12.12 12.17 -2.82
CA MET A 93 -12.38 11.54 -4.11
C MET A 93 -13.05 12.55 -5.03
N TYR A 94 -12.60 12.61 -6.27
CA TYR A 94 -13.22 13.37 -7.35
C TYR A 94 -13.52 12.42 -8.50
N GLU A 95 -14.80 12.21 -8.78
CA GLU A 95 -15.23 11.43 -9.93
C GLU A 95 -15.15 12.29 -11.19
N VAL A 96 -14.33 11.85 -12.16
CA VAL A 96 -13.99 12.69 -13.33
C VAL A 96 -15.20 12.92 -14.24
N ARG A 97 -16.09 11.96 -14.41
CA ARG A 97 -17.26 12.08 -15.30
C ARG A 97 -18.35 13.00 -14.75
N THR A 98 -18.63 12.88 -13.47
CA THR A 98 -19.75 13.60 -12.83
C THR A 98 -19.32 14.90 -12.18
N GLY A 99 -18.02 15.06 -11.91
CA GLY A 99 -17.48 16.17 -11.14
C GLY A 99 -17.83 16.11 -9.65
N THR A 100 -18.27 14.95 -9.15
CA THR A 100 -18.70 14.80 -7.77
C THR A 100 -17.50 14.69 -6.84
N LEU A 101 -17.53 15.44 -5.73
CA LEU A 101 -16.55 15.34 -4.64
C LEU A 101 -17.10 14.53 -3.50
N PHE A 102 -16.29 13.67 -2.93
CA PHE A 102 -16.58 12.93 -1.72
C PHE A 102 -15.40 12.93 -0.77
N ASN A 103 -15.61 13.46 0.46
CA ASN A 103 -14.58 13.43 1.49
C ASN A 103 -14.67 12.11 2.28
N ARG A 104 -13.62 11.31 2.23
CA ARG A 104 -13.58 10.01 2.95
C ARG A 104 -13.69 10.15 4.48
N GLN A 105 -13.42 11.31 5.03
CA GLN A 105 -13.60 11.60 6.46
C GLN A 105 -15.09 11.76 6.84
N GLU A 106 -15.95 12.06 5.85
CA GLU A 106 -17.40 12.25 6.05
C GLU A 106 -18.20 10.94 5.87
N ARG A 107 -17.51 9.80 5.93
CA ARG A 107 -18.17 8.49 5.87
C ARG A 107 -19.13 8.32 7.05
N VAL A 108 -20.34 7.90 6.71
CA VAL A 108 -21.36 7.53 7.69
C VAL A 108 -21.44 6.02 7.75
N TYR A 109 -21.26 5.46 8.94
CA TYR A 109 -21.28 4.03 9.16
C TYR A 109 -22.65 3.57 9.67
N ARG A 110 -23.09 2.40 9.22
CA ARG A 110 -24.29 1.74 9.79
C ARG A 110 -24.05 1.35 11.24
N SER A 111 -22.84 0.94 11.56
CA SER A 111 -22.41 0.55 12.88
C SER A 111 -20.98 0.99 13.16
N GLU A 112 -20.82 1.91 14.08
CA GLU A 112 -19.49 2.32 14.58
C GLU A 112 -18.75 1.15 15.24
N ALA A 113 -19.48 0.25 15.91
CA ALA A 113 -18.89 -0.93 16.55
C ALA A 113 -18.23 -1.87 15.53
N VAL A 114 -18.79 -2.02 14.32
CA VAL A 114 -18.18 -2.80 13.25
C VAL A 114 -16.92 -2.11 12.75
N GLN A 115 -16.92 -0.80 12.60
CA GLN A 115 -15.75 -0.04 12.20
C GLN A 115 -14.62 -0.15 13.22
N GLU A 116 -14.95 -0.01 14.50
CA GLU A 116 -13.99 -0.15 15.61
C GLU A 116 -13.45 -1.58 15.71
N PHE A 117 -14.31 -2.59 15.54
CA PHE A 117 -13.90 -3.99 15.47
C PHE A 117 -12.89 -4.21 14.34
N MET A 118 -13.18 -3.76 13.12
CA MET A 118 -12.28 -3.92 11.96
C MET A 118 -10.96 -3.19 12.16
N HIS A 119 -11.00 -1.99 12.75
CA HIS A 119 -9.81 -1.23 13.10
C HIS A 119 -8.95 -1.98 14.14
N THR A 120 -9.58 -2.52 15.18
CA THR A 120 -8.92 -3.31 16.23
C THR A 120 -8.29 -4.56 15.64
N MET A 121 -9.01 -5.31 14.79
CA MET A 121 -8.46 -6.49 14.10
C MET A 121 -7.25 -6.12 13.27
N HIS A 122 -7.30 -5.01 12.56
CA HIS A 122 -6.16 -4.53 11.76
C HIS A 122 -4.93 -4.18 12.63
N ILE A 123 -5.13 -3.45 13.73
CA ILE A 123 -4.03 -3.09 14.65
C ILE A 123 -3.41 -4.34 15.28
N LEU A 124 -4.25 -5.28 15.73
CA LEU A 124 -3.77 -6.55 16.30
C LEU A 124 -3.03 -7.38 15.26
N HIS A 125 -3.51 -7.44 14.02
CA HIS A 125 -2.87 -8.21 12.96
C HIS A 125 -1.52 -7.65 12.54
N VAL A 126 -1.42 -6.33 12.42
CA VAL A 126 -0.22 -5.67 11.87
C VAL A 126 0.82 -5.33 12.94
N ARG A 127 0.38 -5.09 14.19
CA ARG A 127 1.24 -4.57 15.27
C ARG A 127 1.04 -5.25 16.62
N LEU A 128 0.18 -6.27 16.73
CA LEU A 128 -0.20 -6.93 17.98
C LEU A 128 -0.72 -5.97 19.07
N GLY A 129 -1.29 -4.83 18.68
CA GLY A 129 -1.71 -3.78 19.61
C GLY A 129 -0.57 -2.94 20.20
N LEU A 130 0.69 -3.18 19.79
CA LEU A 130 1.85 -2.38 20.19
C LEU A 130 1.98 -1.14 19.32
N GLU A 131 2.33 0.00 19.90
CA GLU A 131 2.46 1.27 19.16
C GLU A 131 3.69 1.27 18.26
N GLU A 132 4.88 1.33 18.84
CA GLU A 132 6.16 1.29 18.14
C GLU A 132 6.83 -0.06 18.36
N GLY A 133 7.54 -0.56 17.35
CA GLY A 133 8.22 -1.85 17.44
C GLY A 133 7.32 -3.09 17.26
N GLY A 134 5.97 -2.95 17.28
CA GLY A 134 5.06 -4.10 17.12
C GLY A 134 5.25 -4.86 15.81
N ARG A 135 5.57 -4.15 14.73
CA ARG A 135 5.88 -4.76 13.43
C ARG A 135 7.19 -5.53 13.44
N ASP A 136 8.22 -4.95 14.05
CA ASP A 136 9.55 -5.57 14.13
C ASP A 136 9.50 -6.82 15.03
N PHE A 137 8.77 -6.72 16.15
CA PHE A 137 8.48 -7.87 17.00
C PHE A 137 7.72 -8.97 16.24
N LEU A 138 6.71 -8.59 15.47
CA LEU A 138 5.94 -9.54 14.65
C LEU A 138 6.82 -10.21 13.59
N ALA A 139 7.69 -9.43 12.92
CA ALA A 139 8.66 -9.98 11.96
C ALA A 139 9.60 -10.98 12.64
N ALA A 140 10.13 -10.66 13.81
CA ALA A 140 10.96 -11.58 14.58
C ALA A 140 10.21 -12.88 14.94
N MET A 141 8.94 -12.76 15.36
CA MET A 141 8.09 -13.92 15.65
C MET A 141 7.80 -14.76 14.38
N CYS A 142 7.65 -14.13 13.22
CA CYS A 142 7.51 -14.84 11.95
C CYS A 142 8.79 -15.62 11.60
N VAL A 143 9.97 -15.03 11.77
CA VAL A 143 11.26 -15.71 11.57
C VAL A 143 11.38 -16.93 12.49
N LEU A 144 11.10 -16.77 13.78
CA LEU A 144 11.12 -17.88 14.74
C LEU A 144 10.12 -18.97 14.36
N SER A 145 8.95 -18.61 13.85
CA SER A 145 7.94 -19.56 13.37
C SER A 145 8.45 -20.37 12.17
N VAL A 146 9.11 -19.72 11.21
CA VAL A 146 9.73 -20.41 10.05
C VAL A 146 10.82 -21.37 10.54
N ILE A 147 11.69 -20.94 11.44
CA ILE A 147 12.74 -21.82 12.04
C ILE A 147 12.11 -23.02 12.71
N SER A 148 11.03 -22.81 13.47
CA SER A 148 10.31 -23.89 14.16
C SER A 148 9.68 -24.88 13.17
N ILE A 149 9.08 -24.40 12.09
CA ILE A 149 8.49 -25.25 11.04
C ILE A 149 9.59 -26.05 10.33
N VAL A 150 10.68 -25.42 9.93
CA VAL A 150 11.81 -26.08 9.27
C VAL A 150 12.43 -27.15 10.21
N SER A 151 12.63 -26.82 11.47
CA SER A 151 13.11 -27.78 12.49
C SER A 151 12.17 -28.97 12.65
N GLY A 152 10.86 -28.74 12.67
CA GLY A 152 9.84 -29.77 12.73
C GLY A 152 9.90 -30.72 11.52
N VAL A 153 10.05 -30.16 10.32
CA VAL A 153 10.23 -30.96 9.09
C VAL A 153 11.52 -31.77 9.16
N TYR A 154 12.63 -31.14 9.55
CA TYR A 154 13.93 -31.82 9.67
C TYR A 154 13.87 -33.01 10.64
N LEU A 155 13.27 -32.88 11.81
CA LEU A 155 13.08 -33.91 12.79
C LEU A 155 12.16 -35.03 12.30
N TYR A 156 11.24 -34.73 11.39
CA TYR A 156 10.31 -35.67 10.82
C TYR A 156 10.88 -36.47 9.63
N LEU A 157 11.87 -35.97 8.91
CA LEU A 157 12.46 -36.60 7.73
C LEU A 157 12.93 -38.03 7.95
N PRO A 158 13.63 -38.40 9.07
CA PRO A 158 14.02 -39.79 9.32
C PRO A 158 12.81 -40.76 9.48
N MET A 159 11.70 -40.24 10.05
CA MET A 159 10.49 -41.06 10.24
C MET A 159 9.75 -41.32 8.93
N MET A 160 9.86 -40.42 7.93
CA MET A 160 9.27 -40.60 6.60
C MET A 160 9.88 -41.79 5.85
N LYS A 161 11.10 -42.19 6.18
CA LYS A 161 11.75 -43.36 5.58
C LYS A 161 11.13 -44.72 6.03
N THR A 162 10.48 -44.72 7.19
CA THR A 162 9.92 -45.92 7.80
C THR A 162 8.39 -45.97 7.79
N LEU A 163 7.72 -44.83 7.61
CA LEU A 163 6.26 -44.74 7.64
C LEU A 163 5.77 -43.93 6.44
N ALA A 164 4.87 -44.52 5.65
CA ALA A 164 4.24 -43.82 4.55
C ALA A 164 3.46 -42.61 5.06
N PHE A 165 3.54 -41.48 4.34
CA PHE A 165 2.82 -40.27 4.66
C PHE A 165 1.31 -40.53 4.68
N GLY A 166 0.61 -40.02 5.70
CA GLY A 166 -0.83 -40.22 5.85
C GLY A 166 -1.24 -41.51 6.58
N THR A 167 -0.29 -42.37 6.96
CA THR A 167 -0.59 -43.56 7.75
C THR A 167 -1.12 -43.16 9.13
N ARG A 168 -2.34 -43.60 9.48
CA ARG A 168 -2.97 -43.40 10.78
C ARG A 168 -2.98 -44.66 11.60
N ARG A 169 -2.35 -44.59 12.77
CA ARG A 169 -2.26 -45.71 13.69
C ARG A 169 -3.31 -45.60 14.80
N ARG A 170 -4.25 -46.53 14.85
CA ARG A 170 -5.32 -46.54 15.88
C ARG A 170 -4.95 -47.24 17.15
N ARG A 171 -3.71 -47.70 17.31
CA ARG A 171 -3.27 -48.57 18.41
C ARG A 171 -3.21 -47.90 19.78
N SER A 172 -3.07 -46.57 19.83
CA SER A 172 -3.16 -45.76 21.06
C SER A 172 -3.61 -44.35 20.76
N SER A 173 -4.25 -43.68 21.72
CA SER A 173 -4.69 -42.28 21.60
C SER A 173 -3.50 -41.34 21.28
N ARG A 174 -2.34 -41.56 21.91
CA ARG A 174 -1.13 -40.76 21.64
C ARG A 174 -0.65 -40.89 20.19
N LEU A 175 -0.65 -42.07 19.62
CA LEU A 175 -0.24 -42.29 18.23
C LEU A 175 -1.26 -41.70 17.27
N PHE A 176 -2.54 -41.82 17.55
CA PHE A 176 -3.61 -41.24 16.77
C PHE A 176 -3.45 -39.73 16.67
N TRP A 177 -3.31 -39.02 17.79
CA TRP A 177 -3.14 -37.57 17.82
C TRP A 177 -1.82 -37.09 17.18
N SER A 178 -0.73 -37.88 17.35
CA SER A 178 0.54 -37.63 16.69
C SER A 178 0.43 -37.72 15.16
N ASP A 179 -0.29 -38.71 14.65
CA ASP A 179 -0.47 -38.89 13.20
C ASP A 179 -1.39 -37.80 12.60
N TRP A 180 -2.44 -37.40 13.34
CA TRP A 180 -3.25 -36.24 12.97
C TRP A 180 -2.46 -34.93 12.97
N HIS A 181 -1.66 -34.70 13.99
CA HIS A 181 -0.79 -33.51 14.05
C HIS A 181 0.14 -33.46 12.84
N LYS A 182 0.76 -34.55 12.45
CA LYS A 182 1.63 -34.60 11.27
C LYS A 182 0.89 -34.29 9.98
N LEU A 183 -0.31 -34.86 9.80
CA LEU A 183 -1.11 -34.63 8.61
C LEU A 183 -1.57 -33.15 8.50
N THR A 184 -2.12 -32.61 9.58
CA THR A 184 -2.57 -31.22 9.62
C THR A 184 -1.42 -30.26 9.51
N SER A 185 -0.25 -30.56 10.12
CA SER A 185 0.95 -29.73 10.03
C SER A 185 1.53 -29.66 8.62
N ALA A 186 1.36 -30.68 7.80
CA ALA A 186 1.83 -30.64 6.41
C ALA A 186 1.10 -29.55 5.61
N PHE A 187 -0.21 -29.42 5.79
CA PHE A 187 -1.01 -28.40 5.11
C PHE A 187 -0.90 -27.02 5.80
N ALA A 188 -1.23 -26.97 7.09
CA ALA A 188 -1.24 -25.74 7.86
C ALA A 188 0.17 -25.15 8.02
N GLY A 189 1.19 -26.00 8.16
CA GLY A 189 2.59 -25.58 8.29
C GLY A 189 3.13 -24.95 7.01
N THR A 190 2.80 -25.52 5.84
CA THR A 190 3.20 -24.94 4.55
C THR A 190 2.56 -23.58 4.36
N TRP A 191 1.26 -23.46 4.63
CA TRP A 191 0.55 -22.17 4.57
C TRP A 191 1.12 -21.17 5.56
N ALA A 192 1.33 -21.58 6.82
CA ALA A 192 1.90 -20.71 7.85
C ALA A 192 3.31 -20.25 7.50
N ALA A 193 4.16 -21.14 6.93
CA ALA A 193 5.49 -20.74 6.47
C ALA A 193 5.41 -19.69 5.38
N LEU A 194 4.53 -19.90 4.41
CA LEU A 194 4.31 -18.94 3.31
C LEU A 194 3.90 -17.57 3.84
N MET A 195 2.91 -17.53 4.76
CA MET A 195 2.44 -16.30 5.38
C MET A 195 3.50 -15.63 6.25
N CYS A 196 4.31 -16.40 6.98
CA CYS A 196 5.40 -15.83 7.77
C CYS A 196 6.51 -15.26 6.90
N VAL A 197 6.90 -15.95 5.83
CA VAL A 197 7.93 -15.46 4.89
C VAL A 197 7.47 -14.19 4.21
N SER A 198 6.25 -14.17 3.67
CA SER A 198 5.69 -12.96 3.04
C SER A 198 5.52 -11.82 4.04
N GLY A 199 5.12 -12.09 5.29
CA GLY A 199 5.02 -11.10 6.35
C GLY A 199 6.36 -10.45 6.71
N VAL A 200 7.43 -11.25 6.82
CA VAL A 200 8.81 -10.72 7.01
C VAL A 200 9.21 -9.86 5.83
N PHE A 201 8.92 -10.32 4.60
CA PHE A 201 9.25 -9.56 3.40
C PHE A 201 8.52 -8.20 3.36
N ILE A 202 7.26 -8.12 3.78
CA ILE A 202 6.51 -6.85 3.87
C ILE A 202 7.20 -5.86 4.82
N VAL A 203 7.73 -6.33 5.95
CA VAL A 203 8.45 -5.45 6.89
C VAL A 203 9.77 -4.98 6.27
N LEU A 204 10.57 -5.89 5.69
CA LEU A 204 11.82 -5.54 5.00
C LEU A 204 11.57 -4.57 3.85
N TYR A 205 10.54 -4.82 3.05
CA TYR A 205 10.10 -3.91 1.99
C TYR A 205 9.76 -2.53 2.53
N SER A 206 8.99 -2.46 3.62
CA SER A 206 8.60 -1.17 4.22
C SER A 206 9.81 -0.36 4.73
N VAL A 207 10.85 -1.04 5.23
CA VAL A 207 12.10 -0.41 5.65
C VAL A 207 12.88 0.07 4.44
N GLY A 208 13.10 -0.81 3.47
CA GLY A 208 13.87 -0.50 2.27
C GLY A 208 13.23 0.58 1.40
N MET A 209 11.89 0.59 1.31
CA MET A 209 11.17 1.64 0.58
C MET A 209 11.34 3.01 1.26
N ARG A 210 11.33 3.07 2.59
CA ARG A 210 11.60 4.33 3.31
C ARG A 210 13.02 4.83 3.08
N ASP A 211 13.98 3.93 3.10
CA ASP A 211 15.39 4.25 2.84
C ASP A 211 15.59 4.71 1.40
N TYR A 212 15.04 3.98 0.43
CA TYR A 212 15.01 4.40 -0.96
C TYR A 212 14.40 5.79 -1.16
N GLN A 213 13.23 6.05 -0.56
CA GLN A 213 12.57 7.34 -0.68
C GLN A 213 13.40 8.49 -0.09
N ARG A 214 14.06 8.27 1.04
CA ARG A 214 14.95 9.27 1.65
C ARG A 214 16.16 9.55 0.76
N THR A 215 16.82 8.49 0.29
CA THR A 215 17.99 8.60 -0.59
C THR A 215 17.60 9.29 -1.90
N ALA A 216 16.48 8.90 -2.50
CA ALA A 216 16.00 9.48 -3.73
C ALA A 216 15.68 10.98 -3.58
N GLN A 217 15.07 11.38 -2.46
CA GLN A 217 14.82 12.79 -2.15
C GLN A 217 16.12 13.59 -1.98
N THR A 218 17.12 13.02 -1.30
CA THR A 218 18.43 13.67 -1.12
C THR A 218 19.12 13.85 -2.48
N MET A 219 19.17 12.81 -3.31
CA MET A 219 19.77 12.86 -4.64
C MET A 219 19.06 13.90 -5.53
N ALA A 220 17.72 13.95 -5.49
CA ALA A 220 16.96 14.94 -6.24
C ALA A 220 17.21 16.36 -5.73
N ALA A 221 17.26 16.56 -4.42
CA ALA A 221 17.54 17.86 -3.83
C ALA A 221 18.95 18.37 -4.22
N GLU A 222 19.96 17.50 -4.19
CA GLU A 222 21.33 17.81 -4.64
C GLU A 222 21.35 18.16 -6.13
N HIS A 223 20.68 17.36 -6.97
CA HIS A 223 20.61 17.57 -8.42
C HIS A 223 20.01 18.94 -8.76
N PHE A 224 18.87 19.28 -8.15
CA PHE A 224 18.18 20.54 -8.43
C PHE A 224 18.75 21.74 -7.69
N SER A 225 19.53 21.56 -6.61
CA SER A 225 20.21 22.68 -5.96
C SER A 225 21.29 23.33 -6.80
N ALA A 226 21.85 22.59 -7.76
CA ALA A 226 22.87 23.06 -8.69
C ALA A 226 22.28 23.78 -9.93
N GLN A 227 20.96 23.72 -10.11
CA GLN A 227 20.28 24.35 -11.25
C GLN A 227 19.65 25.69 -10.85
N GLU A 228 19.73 26.67 -11.71
CA GLU A 228 18.99 27.93 -11.54
C GLU A 228 17.49 27.64 -11.66
N GLN A 229 16.77 27.75 -10.53
CA GLN A 229 15.33 27.55 -10.52
C GLN A 229 14.64 28.71 -11.22
N SER A 230 13.77 28.39 -12.18
CA SER A 230 12.90 29.38 -12.81
C SER A 230 12.01 30.07 -11.76
N ALA A 231 11.81 31.36 -11.90
CA ALA A 231 11.01 32.17 -10.97
C ALA A 231 9.50 31.84 -11.01
N SER A 232 9.02 31.20 -12.08
CA SER A 232 7.61 30.82 -12.21
C SER A 232 7.42 29.37 -11.77
N LEU A 233 6.45 29.13 -10.88
CA LEU A 233 6.03 27.78 -10.48
C LEU A 233 5.10 27.22 -11.55
N LEU A 234 5.36 25.98 -11.98
CA LEU A 234 4.47 25.22 -12.86
C LEU A 234 3.14 24.93 -12.15
N LEU A 235 2.06 24.98 -12.88
CA LEU A 235 0.80 24.42 -12.45
C LEU A 235 0.86 22.88 -12.47
N PRO A 236 0.04 22.17 -11.64
CA PRO A 236 0.05 20.72 -11.62
C PRO A 236 -0.19 20.06 -12.99
N GLU A 237 -1.07 20.65 -13.81
CA GLU A 237 -1.38 20.20 -15.18
C GLU A 237 -0.19 20.41 -16.13
N GLU A 238 0.56 21.47 -15.98
CA GLU A 238 1.76 21.76 -16.80
C GLU A 238 2.89 20.77 -16.46
N ALA A 239 3.09 20.51 -15.15
CA ALA A 239 4.04 19.52 -14.67
C ALA A 239 3.67 18.12 -15.15
N LEU A 240 2.38 17.77 -15.14
CA LEU A 240 1.87 16.50 -15.65
C LEU A 240 2.11 16.36 -17.16
N ALA A 241 1.82 17.41 -17.95
CA ALA A 241 2.03 17.43 -19.40
C ALA A 241 3.51 17.23 -19.75
N GLN A 242 4.42 17.90 -19.03
CA GLN A 242 5.86 17.73 -19.21
C GLN A 242 6.31 16.30 -18.92
N MET A 243 5.74 15.66 -17.90
CA MET A 243 6.04 14.27 -17.57
C MET A 243 5.50 13.29 -18.60
N GLN A 244 4.30 13.53 -19.14
CA GLN A 244 3.72 12.70 -20.20
C GLN A 244 4.53 12.79 -21.50
N GLU A 245 5.07 13.98 -21.81
CA GLU A 245 5.96 14.17 -22.96
C GLU A 245 7.30 13.47 -22.76
N ALA A 246 7.88 13.54 -21.56
CA ALA A 246 9.16 12.90 -21.25
C ALA A 246 9.08 11.36 -21.21
N PHE A 247 7.92 10.79 -20.81
CA PHE A 247 7.71 9.36 -20.63
C PHE A 247 6.43 8.86 -21.32
N PRO A 248 6.30 8.98 -22.65
CA PRO A 248 5.07 8.69 -23.38
C PRO A 248 4.63 7.21 -23.33
N ALA A 249 5.58 6.29 -23.03
CA ALA A 249 5.32 4.84 -22.95
C ALA A 249 5.04 4.36 -21.52
N LYS A 250 4.94 5.26 -20.55
CA LYS A 250 4.74 4.93 -19.12
C LYS A 250 3.44 5.53 -18.60
N ASP A 251 2.80 4.82 -17.70
CA ASP A 251 1.68 5.33 -16.95
C ASP A 251 2.14 6.13 -15.74
N ILE A 252 1.56 7.30 -15.53
CA ILE A 252 1.76 8.08 -14.31
C ILE A 252 0.72 7.60 -13.31
N ILE A 253 1.19 6.92 -12.24
CA ILE A 253 0.33 6.31 -11.23
C ILE A 253 0.13 7.17 -9.99
N SER A 254 0.97 8.17 -9.77
CA SER A 254 0.74 9.19 -8.75
C SER A 254 1.58 10.42 -8.99
N MET A 255 1.11 11.56 -8.48
CA MET A 255 1.81 12.82 -8.48
C MET A 255 1.74 13.45 -7.08
N ARG A 256 2.90 13.79 -6.50
CA ARG A 256 2.97 14.61 -5.28
C ARG A 256 3.33 16.04 -5.69
N LEU A 257 2.64 16.99 -5.09
CA LEU A 257 2.82 18.42 -5.37
C LEU A 257 3.95 18.98 -4.51
N PRO A 258 4.61 20.06 -4.94
CA PRO A 258 5.54 20.83 -4.13
C PRO A 258 4.88 21.30 -2.84
N THR A 259 5.65 21.34 -1.77
CA THR A 259 5.23 21.84 -0.46
C THR A 259 6.24 22.86 0.06
N ALA A 260 5.92 23.54 1.16
CA ALA A 260 6.86 24.47 1.79
C ALA A 260 8.22 23.84 2.12
N ASP A 261 8.23 22.55 2.36
CA ASP A 261 9.44 21.78 2.74
C ASP A 261 10.20 21.21 1.52
N SER A 262 9.57 21.16 0.34
CA SER A 262 10.17 20.60 -0.88
C SER A 262 9.58 21.25 -2.12
N ALA A 263 10.40 21.99 -2.85
CA ALA A 263 10.04 22.64 -4.11
C ALA A 263 10.12 21.67 -5.31
N LEU A 264 9.70 20.40 -5.12
CA LEU A 264 9.77 19.37 -6.13
C LEU A 264 8.41 18.71 -6.32
N TYR A 265 8.01 18.51 -7.59
CA TYR A 265 7.02 17.51 -7.95
C TYR A 265 7.66 16.13 -7.89
N VAL A 266 6.94 15.12 -7.39
CA VAL A 266 7.40 13.75 -7.40
C VAL A 266 6.35 12.88 -8.07
N PHE A 267 6.71 12.33 -9.20
CA PHE A 267 5.86 11.42 -9.96
C PHE A 267 6.27 9.98 -9.71
N GLN A 268 5.30 9.09 -9.74
CA GLN A 268 5.56 7.65 -9.86
C GLN A 268 5.10 7.21 -11.24
N ILE A 269 6.00 6.62 -12.00
CA ILE A 269 5.73 6.08 -13.33
C ILE A 269 5.86 4.57 -13.32
N ALA A 270 5.01 3.88 -14.06
CA ALA A 270 5.01 2.42 -14.17
C ALA A 270 4.81 1.96 -15.61
N GLU A 271 5.05 0.68 -15.86
CA GLU A 271 4.66 0.06 -17.13
C GLU A 271 3.14 -0.01 -17.25
N PRO A 272 2.55 0.18 -18.43
CA PRO A 272 1.09 0.16 -18.63
C PRO A 272 0.40 -1.14 -18.24
N THR A 273 1.15 -2.24 -18.11
CA THR A 273 0.64 -3.56 -17.69
C THR A 273 0.47 -3.68 -16.18
N VAL A 274 1.01 -2.73 -15.43
CA VAL A 274 0.95 -2.73 -13.96
C VAL A 274 -0.33 -2.02 -13.54
N ARG A 275 -1.25 -2.75 -12.91
CA ARG A 275 -2.44 -2.10 -12.33
C ARG A 275 -2.03 -1.17 -11.21
N ALA A 276 -2.66 -0.01 -11.11
CA ALA A 276 -2.39 0.97 -10.05
C ALA A 276 -2.65 0.41 -8.64
N THR A 277 -3.50 -0.61 -8.54
CA THR A 277 -3.80 -1.38 -7.31
C THR A 277 -2.73 -2.39 -6.94
N ASP A 278 -1.95 -2.86 -7.92
CA ASP A 278 -0.79 -3.68 -7.61
C ASP A 278 0.21 -2.74 -6.97
N PHE A 279 0.58 -2.91 -5.72
CA PHE A 279 1.65 -2.14 -5.03
C PHE A 279 2.83 -1.88 -5.96
N ALA A 280 2.51 -1.20 -7.03
CA ALA A 280 3.42 -0.97 -8.11
C ALA A 280 4.47 -0.02 -7.59
N LEU A 281 5.66 -0.53 -7.47
CA LEU A 281 6.84 0.26 -7.33
C LEU A 281 7.01 1.04 -8.63
N GLY A 282 6.25 2.12 -8.73
CA GLY A 282 6.54 3.11 -9.76
C GLY A 282 7.94 3.67 -9.52
N THR A 283 8.70 3.77 -10.58
CA THR A 283 9.96 4.50 -10.56
C THR A 283 9.67 5.94 -10.18
N GLN A 284 10.41 6.49 -9.22
CA GLN A 284 10.25 7.88 -8.82
C GLN A 284 10.98 8.80 -9.78
N VAL A 285 10.27 9.79 -10.28
CA VAL A 285 10.80 10.86 -11.13
C VAL A 285 10.53 12.19 -10.45
N TYR A 286 11.54 12.98 -10.33
CA TYR A 286 11.50 14.29 -9.71
C TYR A 286 11.53 15.38 -10.78
N LEU A 287 10.74 16.43 -10.59
CA LEU A 287 10.70 17.61 -11.43
C LEU A 287 10.73 18.84 -10.53
N ALA A 288 11.58 19.82 -10.84
CA ALA A 288 11.59 21.06 -10.09
C ALA A 288 10.25 21.79 -10.23
N ALA A 289 9.82 22.50 -9.19
CA ALA A 289 8.57 23.27 -9.22
C ALA A 289 8.56 24.37 -10.31
N GLY A 290 9.72 24.85 -10.72
CA GLY A 290 9.89 25.78 -11.85
C GLY A 290 10.04 25.10 -13.22
N GLY A 291 9.91 23.78 -13.31
CA GLY A 291 10.14 23.01 -14.54
C GLY A 291 11.60 22.63 -14.73
N GLY A 292 11.90 22.07 -15.91
CA GLY A 292 13.23 21.62 -16.27
C GLY A 292 13.27 20.15 -16.67
N GLU A 293 14.46 19.59 -16.75
CA GLU A 293 14.63 18.18 -17.12
C GLU A 293 14.23 17.26 -15.95
N PRO A 294 13.37 16.26 -16.18
CA PRO A 294 12.98 15.31 -15.14
C PRO A 294 14.17 14.45 -14.66
N PHE A 295 14.34 14.31 -13.36
CA PHE A 295 15.38 13.50 -12.75
C PHE A 295 14.82 12.16 -12.26
N LEU A 296 15.25 11.08 -12.88
CA LEU A 296 14.82 9.72 -12.59
C LEU A 296 15.74 9.06 -11.58
N VAL A 297 15.17 8.50 -10.50
CA VAL A 297 15.91 7.69 -9.52
C VAL A 297 15.48 6.23 -9.65
N PRO A 298 16.39 5.34 -10.09
CA PRO A 298 16.04 3.94 -10.32
C PRO A 298 15.70 3.22 -9.03
N VAL A 299 14.65 2.38 -9.09
CA VAL A 299 14.28 1.53 -7.96
C VAL A 299 15.29 0.37 -7.84
N PRO A 300 15.80 0.08 -6.63
CA PRO A 300 16.66 -1.07 -6.42
C PRO A 300 15.99 -2.38 -6.83
N ALA A 301 16.72 -3.25 -7.54
CA ALA A 301 16.17 -4.48 -8.12
C ALA A 301 15.47 -5.41 -7.10
N TRP A 302 15.94 -5.47 -5.86
CA TRP A 302 15.31 -6.28 -4.83
C TRP A 302 13.93 -5.75 -4.38
N LEU A 303 13.70 -4.43 -4.50
CA LEU A 303 12.39 -3.84 -4.22
C LEU A 303 11.38 -4.13 -5.34
N THR A 304 11.83 -4.38 -6.57
CA THR A 304 10.91 -4.72 -7.68
C THR A 304 10.26 -6.11 -7.52
N MET A 305 10.76 -6.95 -6.62
CA MET A 305 10.11 -8.22 -6.26
C MET A 305 8.97 -8.08 -5.25
N ALA A 306 8.79 -6.90 -4.68
CA ALA A 306 7.79 -6.66 -3.64
C ALA A 306 6.35 -6.98 -4.07
N PRO A 307 5.87 -6.61 -5.26
CA PRO A 307 4.51 -6.93 -5.69
C PRO A 307 4.19 -8.42 -5.58
N PHE A 308 5.13 -9.29 -5.94
CA PHE A 308 4.93 -10.74 -5.81
C PHE A 308 4.61 -11.17 -4.38
N PHE A 309 5.40 -10.72 -3.40
CA PHE A 309 5.20 -11.11 -1.99
C PHE A 309 4.00 -10.41 -1.35
N LEU A 310 3.73 -9.17 -1.76
CA LEU A 310 2.58 -8.41 -1.29
C LEU A 310 1.28 -9.03 -1.77
N ASN A 311 1.18 -9.37 -3.05
CA ASN A 311 0.01 -10.02 -3.64
C ASN A 311 -0.23 -11.43 -3.08
N LEU A 312 0.84 -12.12 -2.66
CA LEU A 312 0.75 -13.42 -2.00
C LEU A 312 0.14 -13.31 -0.58
N HIS A 313 0.44 -12.22 0.13
CA HIS A 313 0.00 -12.00 1.51
C HIS A 313 -1.36 -11.29 1.58
N ILE A 314 -1.56 -10.32 0.74
CA ILE A 314 -2.79 -9.52 0.65
C ILE A 314 -3.41 -9.86 -0.71
N PRO A 315 -4.43 -10.74 -0.76
CA PRO A 315 -5.14 -10.97 -2.01
C PRO A 315 -5.69 -9.63 -2.53
N ASN A 316 -5.64 -9.47 -3.85
CA ASN A 316 -5.95 -8.23 -4.60
C ASN A 316 -7.41 -7.78 -4.47
N HIS A 317 -7.93 -7.70 -3.27
CA HIS A 317 -9.22 -7.13 -2.99
C HIS A 317 -9.06 -5.89 -2.13
N GLU A 318 -8.96 -4.75 -2.82
CA GLU A 318 -9.33 -3.45 -2.30
C GLU A 318 -8.48 -2.95 -1.12
N LEU A 319 -7.32 -2.44 -1.43
CA LEU A 319 -6.69 -1.41 -0.59
C LEU A 319 -7.39 -0.06 -0.82
N THR A 320 -8.69 -0.11 -0.96
CA THR A 320 -9.54 1.09 -0.98
C THR A 320 -9.86 1.58 0.41
#